data_81a96d54b4e18321c78a9cf02874b0bf
#
_entry.id   81a96d54b4e18321c78a9cf02874b0bf
#
_cell.length_a   1.000
_cell.length_b   1.000
_cell.length_c   1.000
_cell.angle_alpha   90.00
_cell.angle_beta   90.00
_cell.angle_gamma   90.00
#
_symmetry.space_group_name_H-M   'P 1'
#
loop_
_entity.id
_entity.type
_entity.pdbx_description
1 polymer ?
#
loop_
_entity_poly.entity_id
_entity_poly.type
_entity_poly.pdbx_seq_one_letter_code
_entity_poly.pdbx_strand_id
1 'polypeptide(L)'
;RGLKGAALSTFISIAGKYIVLMPNTPKGGGISRKIFNPADRKKIRTILNEIIIPKEMGIIVRTAGSNKTKNEINDDLKNLISSWEKIKENALNSIAPSLIHQESDIIKRSLRDMFDDNTQNIIVEGNDGYQKTKNYVKQMLPKHLKKVKKYRDKTPLFFKEKIENKLYEIFKTEVKLSSGGYIVINPTEALVSIDVNSGKSIKQKNVESTALDTNIEAADEISRQIKIRDLSGLIIIDFIDMISFNNKKLVERRLKEKCRKDR
;
A
#
# COMPACT_ATOMS: atom_id res chain seq x y z
N ARG A 1 -11.46 -0.21 7.91
CA ARG A 1 -10.10 -0.52 8.34
C ARG A 1 -10.09 -0.78 9.83
N GLY A 2 -9.23 -1.64 10.32
CA GLY A 2 -9.23 -2.13 11.69
C GLY A 2 -10.38 -3.09 11.96
N LEU A 3 -10.82 -3.16 13.20
CA LEU A 3 -11.89 -4.07 13.66
C LEU A 3 -13.30 -3.62 13.25
N LYS A 4 -13.44 -2.50 12.55
CA LYS A 4 -14.74 -2.01 12.07
C LYS A 4 -15.18 -2.87 10.88
N GLY A 5 -16.42 -3.32 10.93
CA GLY A 5 -17.06 -4.09 9.87
C GLY A 5 -17.23 -3.30 8.55
N ALA A 6 -17.85 -3.95 7.56
CA ALA A 6 -18.12 -3.36 6.27
C ALA A 6 -18.99 -2.09 6.39
N ALA A 7 -18.63 -1.05 5.65
CA ALA A 7 -19.42 0.16 5.50
C ALA A 7 -20.18 0.12 4.17
N LEU A 8 -21.47 0.43 4.21
CA LEU A 8 -22.28 0.58 3.01
C LEU A 8 -22.29 2.04 2.56
N SER A 9 -22.19 2.26 1.27
CA SER A 9 -22.23 3.58 0.66
C SER A 9 -22.89 3.52 -0.71
N THR A 10 -23.59 4.58 -1.09
CA THR A 10 -24.09 4.79 -2.45
C THR A 10 -23.05 5.45 -3.34
N PHE A 11 -21.96 5.96 -2.78
CA PHE A 11 -20.86 6.52 -3.55
C PHE A 11 -19.96 5.41 -4.06
N ILE A 12 -19.88 5.31 -5.40
CA ILE A 12 -19.06 4.29 -6.07
C ILE A 12 -17.69 4.88 -6.37
N SER A 13 -16.65 4.09 -6.11
CA SER A 13 -15.27 4.43 -6.48
C SER A 13 -14.57 3.22 -7.08
N ILE A 14 -13.98 3.38 -8.26
CA ILE A 14 -13.24 2.33 -8.97
C ILE A 14 -11.77 2.75 -9.03
N ALA A 15 -10.91 1.94 -8.44
CA ALA A 15 -9.49 2.27 -8.35
C ALA A 15 -8.72 1.78 -9.58
N GLY A 16 -8.12 2.71 -10.32
CA GLY A 16 -7.10 2.46 -11.34
C GLY A 16 -5.68 2.45 -10.77
N LYS A 17 -4.71 2.39 -11.66
CA LYS A 17 -3.30 2.45 -11.27
C LYS A 17 -2.91 3.85 -10.80
N TYR A 18 -3.27 4.87 -11.54
CA TYR A 18 -2.87 6.27 -11.31
C TYR A 18 -4.00 7.14 -10.79
N ILE A 19 -5.23 6.77 -11.06
CA ILE A 19 -6.42 7.52 -10.65
C ILE A 19 -7.46 6.61 -9.98
N VAL A 20 -8.41 7.24 -9.29
CA VAL A 20 -9.66 6.63 -8.83
C VAL A 20 -10.78 7.33 -9.55
N LEU A 21 -11.66 6.59 -10.20
CA LEU A 21 -12.87 7.08 -10.84
C LEU A 21 -14.03 7.04 -9.85
N MET A 22 -14.77 8.13 -9.75
CA MET A 22 -16.01 8.24 -8.98
C MET A 22 -17.16 8.52 -9.97
N PRO A 23 -17.82 7.46 -10.47
CA PRO A 23 -18.75 7.58 -11.60
C PRO A 23 -20.05 8.28 -11.27
N ASN A 24 -20.43 8.37 -10.01
CA ASN A 24 -21.66 8.99 -9.54
C ASN A 24 -21.43 10.17 -8.57
N THR A 25 -20.28 10.84 -8.67
CA THR A 25 -19.94 11.99 -7.83
C THR A 25 -19.56 13.18 -8.73
N PRO A 26 -20.53 13.95 -9.23
CA PRO A 26 -20.28 15.09 -10.10
C PRO A 26 -19.42 16.13 -9.37
N LYS A 27 -18.46 16.72 -10.08
CA LYS A 27 -17.49 17.70 -9.52
C LYS A 27 -16.67 17.17 -8.35
N GLY A 28 -16.78 15.88 -8.02
CA GLY A 28 -15.95 15.23 -7.03
C GLY A 28 -14.56 14.96 -7.59
N GLY A 29 -13.53 15.04 -6.75
CA GLY A 29 -12.21 14.64 -7.16
C GLY A 29 -11.12 15.65 -6.84
N GLY A 30 -9.98 15.44 -7.48
CA GLY A 30 -8.81 16.29 -7.29
C GLY A 30 -7.52 15.50 -7.16
N ILE A 31 -6.72 15.86 -6.18
CA ILE A 31 -5.40 15.31 -5.97
C ILE A 31 -5.33 14.67 -4.59
N SER A 32 -4.80 13.44 -4.51
CA SER A 32 -4.61 12.74 -3.23
C SER A 32 -3.97 13.66 -2.18
N ARG A 33 -4.50 13.61 -0.95
CA ARG A 33 -3.94 14.35 0.19
C ARG A 33 -2.52 13.91 0.54
N LYS A 34 -2.12 12.71 0.12
CA LYS A 34 -0.76 12.16 0.33
C LYS A 34 0.30 12.73 -0.62
N ILE A 35 -0.08 13.53 -1.61
CA ILE A 35 0.86 14.27 -2.49
C ILE A 35 1.09 15.64 -1.84
N PHE A 36 2.20 15.76 -1.11
CA PHE A 36 2.49 16.97 -0.34
C PHE A 36 3.26 18.03 -1.13
N ASN A 37 4.01 17.63 -2.17
CA ASN A 37 4.84 18.56 -2.95
C ASN A 37 3.97 19.55 -3.75
N PRO A 38 4.09 20.87 -3.53
CA PRO A 38 3.30 21.86 -4.24
C PRO A 38 3.56 21.87 -5.76
N ALA A 39 4.79 21.61 -6.20
CA ALA A 39 5.14 21.56 -7.62
C ALA A 39 4.43 20.40 -8.33
N ASP A 40 4.42 19.21 -7.73
CA ASP A 40 3.72 18.05 -8.26
C ASP A 40 2.21 18.30 -8.32
N ARG A 41 1.65 18.91 -7.28
CA ARG A 41 0.22 19.28 -7.24
C ARG A 41 -0.14 20.27 -8.36
N LYS A 42 0.72 21.27 -8.63
CA LYS A 42 0.51 22.23 -9.72
C LYS A 42 0.52 21.52 -11.07
N LYS A 43 1.53 20.67 -11.32
CA LYS A 43 1.64 19.87 -12.55
C LYS A 43 0.40 18.98 -12.78
N ILE A 44 -0.05 18.29 -11.72
CA ILE A 44 -1.24 17.42 -11.81
C ILE A 44 -2.49 18.24 -12.12
N ARG A 45 -2.68 19.42 -11.53
CA ARG A 45 -3.81 20.31 -11.84
C ARG A 45 -3.83 20.71 -13.31
N THR A 46 -2.67 21.05 -13.88
CA THR A 46 -2.57 21.35 -15.31
C THR A 46 -3.03 20.16 -16.14
N ILE A 47 -2.56 18.96 -15.83
CA ILE A 47 -2.97 17.73 -16.54
C ILE A 47 -4.47 17.49 -16.40
N LEU A 48 -5.05 17.66 -15.20
CA LEU A 48 -6.48 17.45 -14.96
C LEU A 48 -7.36 18.44 -15.74
N ASN A 49 -6.93 19.69 -15.87
CA ASN A 49 -7.66 20.70 -16.64
C ASN A 49 -7.68 20.40 -18.16
N GLU A 50 -6.74 19.62 -18.64
CA GLU A 50 -6.62 19.24 -20.05
C GLU A 50 -7.30 17.91 -20.40
N ILE A 51 -7.74 17.14 -19.39
CA ILE A 51 -8.43 15.86 -19.58
C ILE A 51 -9.93 16.09 -19.57
N ILE A 52 -10.60 15.54 -20.57
CA ILE A 52 -12.06 15.60 -20.66
C ILE A 52 -12.66 14.52 -19.75
N ILE A 53 -13.35 14.96 -18.69
CA ILE A 53 -14.03 14.10 -17.74
C ILE A 53 -15.55 14.32 -17.93
N PRO A 54 -16.37 13.26 -18.02
CA PRO A 54 -17.82 13.40 -18.04
C PRO A 54 -18.34 14.20 -16.83
N LYS A 55 -19.32 15.07 -17.03
CA LYS A 55 -19.82 16.01 -15.99
C LYS A 55 -20.35 15.32 -14.73
N GLU A 56 -20.81 14.09 -14.88
CA GLU A 56 -21.37 13.27 -13.80
C GLU A 56 -20.30 12.55 -12.98
N MET A 57 -19.07 12.54 -13.46
CA MET A 57 -17.97 11.78 -12.86
C MET A 57 -16.94 12.68 -12.20
N GLY A 58 -16.30 12.17 -11.16
CA GLY A 58 -15.14 12.76 -10.54
C GLY A 58 -13.93 11.82 -10.60
N ILE A 59 -12.73 12.38 -10.55
CA ILE A 59 -11.49 11.60 -10.47
C ILE A 59 -10.57 12.11 -9.38
N ILE A 60 -9.85 11.21 -8.73
CA ILE A 60 -8.78 11.54 -7.76
C ILE A 60 -7.48 10.97 -8.28
N VAL A 61 -6.47 11.82 -8.46
CA VAL A 61 -5.12 11.34 -8.80
C VAL A 61 -4.45 10.75 -7.56
N ARG A 62 -4.02 9.49 -7.67
CA ARG A 62 -3.31 8.73 -6.63
C ARG A 62 -1.84 9.17 -6.55
N THR A 63 -1.16 8.81 -5.46
CA THR A 63 0.30 9.04 -5.31
C THR A 63 1.12 8.41 -6.44
N ALA A 64 0.71 7.26 -6.96
CA ALA A 64 1.33 6.59 -8.10
C ALA A 64 1.24 7.39 -9.42
N GLY A 65 0.31 8.35 -9.51
CA GLY A 65 0.12 9.22 -10.67
C GLY A 65 0.91 10.54 -10.61
N SER A 66 1.64 10.85 -9.50
CA SER A 66 2.28 12.16 -9.31
C SER A 66 3.31 12.52 -10.40
N ASN A 67 4.06 11.52 -10.89
CA ASN A 67 5.12 11.71 -11.91
C ASN A 67 4.74 11.15 -13.28
N LYS A 68 3.44 10.96 -13.54
CA LYS A 68 2.96 10.38 -14.79
C LYS A 68 2.59 11.43 -15.82
N THR A 69 2.66 11.03 -17.10
CA THR A 69 2.30 11.89 -18.22
C THR A 69 0.79 11.98 -18.37
N LYS A 70 0.32 13.02 -19.10
CA LYS A 70 -1.11 13.16 -19.47
C LYS A 70 -1.65 11.92 -20.16
N ASN A 71 -0.87 11.31 -21.07
CA ASN A 71 -1.30 10.15 -21.83
C ASN A 71 -1.50 8.93 -20.91
N GLU A 72 -0.58 8.67 -19.96
CA GLU A 72 -0.71 7.56 -19.01
C GLU A 72 -1.94 7.71 -18.12
N ILE A 73 -2.22 8.93 -17.65
CA ILE A 73 -3.40 9.22 -16.83
C ILE A 73 -4.68 9.09 -17.66
N ASN A 74 -4.68 9.55 -18.89
CA ASN A 74 -5.83 9.45 -19.79
C ASN A 74 -6.13 8.00 -20.21
N ASP A 75 -5.11 7.19 -20.42
CA ASP A 75 -5.28 5.76 -20.72
C ASP A 75 -5.86 4.99 -19.52
N ASP A 76 -5.42 5.30 -18.31
CA ASP A 76 -6.01 4.74 -17.08
C ASP A 76 -7.47 5.17 -16.92
N LEU A 77 -7.80 6.43 -17.22
CA LEU A 77 -9.18 6.93 -17.22
C LEU A 77 -10.07 6.19 -18.22
N LYS A 78 -9.63 6.01 -19.47
CA LYS A 78 -10.37 5.26 -20.48
C LYS A 78 -10.67 3.83 -20.06
N ASN A 79 -9.68 3.15 -19.46
CA ASN A 79 -9.84 1.79 -18.95
C ASN A 79 -10.87 1.74 -17.81
N LEU A 80 -10.87 2.73 -16.92
CA LEU A 80 -11.83 2.81 -15.82
C LEU A 80 -13.26 3.11 -16.32
N ILE A 81 -13.41 4.01 -17.29
CA ILE A 81 -14.71 4.29 -17.92
C ILE A 81 -15.24 3.02 -18.60
N SER A 82 -14.40 2.31 -19.36
CA SER A 82 -14.82 1.04 -19.99
C SER A 82 -15.23 -0.01 -18.94
N SER A 83 -14.52 -0.07 -17.82
CA SER A 83 -14.88 -0.96 -16.72
C SER A 83 -16.22 -0.57 -16.07
N TRP A 84 -16.46 0.73 -15.91
CA TRP A 84 -17.73 1.25 -15.40
C TRP A 84 -18.91 0.93 -16.31
N GLU A 85 -18.74 1.08 -17.65
CA GLU A 85 -19.80 0.72 -18.61
C GLU A 85 -20.17 -0.77 -18.50
N LYS A 86 -19.19 -1.66 -18.36
CA LYS A 86 -19.45 -3.09 -18.14
C LYS A 86 -20.18 -3.36 -16.82
N ILE A 87 -19.84 -2.63 -15.76
CA ILE A 87 -20.52 -2.75 -14.47
C ILE A 87 -21.99 -2.33 -14.61
N LYS A 88 -22.26 -1.23 -15.32
CA LYS A 88 -23.64 -0.79 -15.60
C LYS A 88 -24.41 -1.82 -16.40
N GLU A 89 -23.83 -2.33 -17.46
CA GLU A 89 -24.45 -3.36 -18.31
C GLU A 89 -24.79 -4.63 -17.49
N ASN A 90 -23.85 -5.11 -16.68
CA ASN A 90 -24.08 -6.26 -15.80
C ASN A 90 -25.19 -5.98 -14.78
N ALA A 91 -25.24 -4.77 -14.22
CA ALA A 91 -26.27 -4.39 -13.26
C ALA A 91 -27.67 -4.37 -13.89
N LEU A 92 -27.78 -3.85 -15.10
CA LEU A 92 -29.06 -3.81 -15.85
C LEU A 92 -29.57 -5.19 -16.26
N ASN A 93 -28.65 -6.13 -16.51
CA ASN A 93 -28.98 -7.49 -16.95
C ASN A 93 -29.09 -8.49 -15.79
N SER A 94 -28.93 -8.05 -14.54
CA SER A 94 -28.94 -8.92 -13.36
C SER A 94 -30.20 -8.72 -12.52
N ILE A 95 -30.69 -9.82 -11.93
CA ILE A 95 -31.81 -9.79 -10.98
C ILE A 95 -31.23 -9.62 -9.58
N ALA A 96 -31.76 -8.64 -8.84
CA ALA A 96 -31.34 -8.39 -7.46
C ALA A 96 -31.88 -9.48 -6.49
N PRO A 97 -31.11 -9.89 -5.46
CA PRO A 97 -29.75 -9.47 -5.14
C PRO A 97 -28.70 -10.28 -5.93
N SER A 98 -27.69 -9.60 -6.49
CA SER A 98 -26.59 -10.28 -7.19
C SER A 98 -25.27 -9.52 -7.03
N LEU A 99 -24.13 -10.24 -7.09
CA LEU A 99 -22.81 -9.65 -7.10
C LEU A 99 -22.48 -9.12 -8.49
N ILE A 100 -22.51 -7.82 -8.69
CA ILE A 100 -22.28 -7.18 -9.99
C ILE A 100 -20.80 -7.01 -10.29
N HIS A 101 -20.03 -6.57 -9.31
CA HIS A 101 -18.60 -6.33 -9.44
C HIS A 101 -17.86 -6.55 -8.12
N GLN A 102 -16.70 -7.17 -8.21
CA GLN A 102 -15.80 -7.37 -7.08
C GLN A 102 -14.39 -6.95 -7.45
N GLU A 103 -13.83 -6.01 -6.69
CA GLU A 103 -12.48 -5.49 -6.94
C GLU A 103 -11.36 -6.32 -6.25
N SER A 104 -11.70 -7.32 -5.47
CA SER A 104 -10.84 -7.96 -4.47
C SER A 104 -9.93 -9.09 -4.98
N ASP A 105 -9.64 -9.18 -6.28
CA ASP A 105 -8.62 -10.12 -6.77
C ASP A 105 -7.23 -9.64 -6.33
N ILE A 106 -6.57 -10.45 -5.48
CA ILE A 106 -5.24 -10.14 -4.93
C ILE A 106 -4.20 -9.92 -6.04
N ILE A 107 -4.30 -10.66 -7.16
CA ILE A 107 -3.40 -10.54 -8.31
C ILE A 107 -3.54 -9.13 -8.92
N LYS A 108 -4.78 -8.71 -9.19
CA LYS A 108 -5.06 -7.39 -9.76
C LYS A 108 -4.61 -6.27 -8.82
N ARG A 109 -4.89 -6.39 -7.51
CA ARG A 109 -4.45 -5.41 -6.50
C ARG A 109 -2.93 -5.32 -6.45
N SER A 110 -2.22 -6.44 -6.39
CA SER A 110 -0.76 -6.48 -6.34
C SER A 110 -0.14 -5.85 -7.59
N LEU A 111 -0.62 -6.18 -8.78
CA LEU A 111 -0.14 -5.60 -10.03
C LEU A 111 -0.46 -4.12 -10.15
N ARG A 112 -1.64 -3.69 -9.72
CA ARG A 112 -2.04 -2.29 -9.73
C ARG A 112 -1.18 -1.44 -8.79
N ASP A 113 -0.96 -1.91 -7.57
CA ASP A 113 -0.39 -1.10 -6.50
C ASP A 113 1.12 -1.29 -6.32
N MET A 114 1.68 -2.45 -6.69
CA MET A 114 3.09 -2.78 -6.47
C MET A 114 3.93 -2.84 -7.74
N PHE A 115 3.32 -3.11 -8.91
CA PHE A 115 4.08 -3.17 -10.15
C PHE A 115 4.58 -1.78 -10.56
N ASP A 116 5.89 -1.70 -10.84
CA ASP A 116 6.57 -0.52 -11.39
C ASP A 116 7.45 -0.89 -12.59
N ASP A 117 8.08 0.12 -13.22
CA ASP A 117 8.94 -0.09 -14.37
C ASP A 117 10.23 -0.86 -14.03
N ASN A 118 10.69 -0.80 -12.75
CA ASN A 118 11.86 -1.53 -12.24
C ASN A 118 11.58 -3.00 -11.99
N THR A 119 10.30 -3.41 -11.94
CA THR A 119 9.92 -4.81 -11.77
C THR A 119 10.44 -5.64 -12.94
N GLN A 120 11.35 -6.57 -12.66
CA GLN A 120 11.98 -7.41 -13.68
C GLN A 120 11.10 -8.57 -14.13
N ASN A 121 10.50 -9.29 -13.18
CA ASN A 121 9.69 -10.48 -13.43
C ASN A 121 8.45 -10.50 -12.53
N ILE A 122 7.38 -11.08 -13.07
CA ILE A 122 6.15 -11.45 -12.37
C ILE A 122 6.08 -12.96 -12.43
N ILE A 123 6.48 -13.62 -11.35
CA ILE A 123 6.54 -15.09 -11.27
C ILE A 123 5.25 -15.57 -10.61
N VAL A 124 4.56 -16.49 -11.26
CA VAL A 124 3.24 -16.96 -10.79
C VAL A 124 3.21 -18.48 -10.77
N GLU A 125 2.89 -19.03 -9.61
CA GLU A 125 2.65 -20.44 -9.41
C GLU A 125 1.19 -20.81 -9.69
N GLY A 126 0.96 -22.00 -10.23
CA GLY A 126 -0.35 -22.51 -10.63
C GLY A 126 -0.83 -22.01 -12.00
N ASN A 127 -1.67 -22.82 -12.64
CA ASN A 127 -2.18 -22.50 -13.99
C ASN A 127 -3.20 -21.37 -13.97
N ASP A 128 -4.16 -21.44 -13.06
CA ASP A 128 -5.23 -20.45 -12.95
C ASP A 128 -4.68 -19.07 -12.62
N GLY A 129 -3.81 -18.94 -11.61
CA GLY A 129 -3.14 -17.70 -11.25
C GLY A 129 -2.33 -17.13 -12.42
N TYR A 130 -1.60 -17.98 -13.15
CA TYR A 130 -0.82 -17.55 -14.30
C TYR A 130 -1.70 -17.00 -15.42
N GLN A 131 -2.82 -17.69 -15.77
CA GLN A 131 -3.72 -17.21 -16.81
C GLN A 131 -4.42 -15.91 -16.42
N LYS A 132 -4.91 -15.79 -15.18
CA LYS A 132 -5.49 -14.55 -14.65
C LYS A 132 -4.50 -13.39 -14.71
N THR A 133 -3.26 -13.62 -14.27
CA THR A 133 -2.18 -12.62 -14.33
C THR A 133 -1.88 -12.19 -15.76
N LYS A 134 -1.73 -13.17 -16.66
CA LYS A 134 -1.42 -12.92 -18.07
C LYS A 134 -2.52 -12.12 -18.77
N ASN A 135 -3.79 -12.47 -18.52
CA ASN A 135 -4.94 -11.75 -19.08
C ASN A 135 -5.02 -10.31 -18.56
N TYR A 136 -4.82 -10.12 -17.26
CA TYR A 136 -4.81 -8.78 -16.66
C TYR A 136 -3.67 -7.92 -17.23
N VAL A 137 -2.44 -8.44 -17.28
CA VAL A 137 -1.28 -7.71 -17.82
C VAL A 137 -1.45 -7.43 -19.32
N LYS A 138 -2.02 -8.37 -20.08
CA LYS A 138 -2.34 -8.14 -21.51
C LYS A 138 -3.31 -6.97 -21.70
N GLN A 139 -4.29 -6.85 -20.82
CA GLN A 139 -5.32 -5.81 -20.90
C GLN A 139 -4.82 -4.44 -20.38
N MET A 140 -4.16 -4.42 -19.23
CA MET A 140 -3.82 -3.18 -18.52
C MET A 140 -2.38 -2.72 -18.74
N LEU A 141 -1.45 -3.63 -19.03
CA LEU A 141 -0.01 -3.39 -19.11
C LEU A 141 0.63 -4.14 -20.30
N PRO A 142 0.12 -4.00 -21.54
CA PRO A 142 0.52 -4.86 -22.69
C PRO A 142 2.03 -4.85 -22.95
N LYS A 143 2.71 -3.72 -22.72
CA LYS A 143 4.17 -3.58 -22.89
C LYS A 143 4.97 -4.50 -21.98
N HIS A 144 4.40 -4.93 -20.86
CA HIS A 144 5.08 -5.74 -19.84
C HIS A 144 4.69 -7.23 -19.85
N LEU A 145 3.96 -7.68 -20.86
CA LEU A 145 3.51 -9.07 -20.95
C LEU A 145 4.64 -10.11 -20.89
N LYS A 146 5.80 -9.77 -21.45
CA LYS A 146 7.00 -10.63 -21.44
C LYS A 146 7.59 -10.85 -20.03
N LYS A 147 7.28 -9.97 -19.07
CA LYS A 147 7.71 -10.09 -17.67
C LYS A 147 6.94 -11.17 -16.89
N VAL A 148 5.78 -11.61 -17.38
CA VAL A 148 4.94 -12.64 -16.74
C VAL A 148 5.52 -14.02 -17.03
N LYS A 149 5.95 -14.71 -15.99
CA LYS A 149 6.57 -16.04 -16.08
C LYS A 149 5.80 -17.05 -15.24
N LYS A 150 5.54 -18.22 -15.80
CA LYS A 150 4.96 -19.33 -15.05
C LYS A 150 6.05 -20.02 -14.26
N TYR A 151 5.83 -20.21 -12.96
CA TYR A 151 6.67 -20.99 -12.11
C TYR A 151 6.52 -22.49 -12.44
N ARG A 152 7.64 -23.23 -12.53
CA ARG A 152 7.66 -24.64 -12.96
C ARG A 152 8.49 -25.57 -12.08
N ASP A 153 9.07 -25.03 -10.99
CA ASP A 153 9.87 -25.84 -10.08
C ASP A 153 8.98 -26.74 -9.21
N LYS A 154 9.56 -27.82 -8.67
CA LYS A 154 8.87 -28.74 -7.74
C LYS A 154 8.73 -28.15 -6.35
N THR A 155 9.67 -27.30 -5.93
CA THR A 155 9.62 -26.62 -4.65
C THR A 155 8.62 -25.48 -4.72
N PRO A 156 7.64 -25.34 -3.77
CA PRO A 156 6.70 -24.22 -3.76
C PRO A 156 7.41 -22.87 -3.82
N LEU A 157 6.87 -21.94 -4.60
CA LEU A 157 7.50 -20.63 -4.86
C LEU A 157 7.79 -19.86 -3.57
N PHE A 158 6.83 -19.77 -2.67
CA PHE A 158 6.98 -19.01 -1.43
C PHE A 158 7.98 -19.64 -0.46
N PHE A 159 8.08 -20.97 -0.46
CA PHE A 159 9.11 -21.69 0.29
C PHE A 159 10.50 -21.38 -0.27
N LYS A 160 10.69 -21.50 -1.60
CA LYS A 160 11.96 -21.23 -2.28
C LYS A 160 12.44 -19.81 -2.02
N GLU A 161 11.55 -18.82 -2.07
CA GLU A 161 11.85 -17.41 -1.84
C GLU A 161 11.86 -17.03 -0.33
N LYS A 162 11.75 -18.02 0.58
CA LYS A 162 11.73 -17.84 2.04
C LYS A 162 10.63 -16.88 2.53
N ILE A 163 9.55 -16.75 1.76
CA ILE A 163 8.42 -15.87 2.07
C ILE A 163 7.60 -16.47 3.21
N GLU A 164 7.43 -17.79 3.25
CA GLU A 164 6.68 -18.46 4.32
C GLU A 164 7.24 -18.17 5.70
N ASN A 165 8.57 -18.21 5.87
CA ASN A 165 9.21 -17.88 7.13
C ASN A 165 8.89 -16.43 7.57
N LYS A 166 8.88 -15.49 6.60
CA LYS A 166 8.52 -14.08 6.87
C LYS A 166 7.04 -13.93 7.23
N LEU A 167 6.16 -14.73 6.64
CA LEU A 167 4.74 -14.75 7.01
C LEU A 167 4.54 -15.21 8.46
N TYR A 168 5.26 -16.24 8.90
CA TYR A 168 5.23 -16.66 10.31
C TYR A 168 5.73 -15.57 11.26
N GLU A 169 6.77 -14.83 10.85
CA GLU A 169 7.32 -13.73 11.66
C GLU A 169 6.31 -12.59 11.86
N ILE A 170 5.41 -12.35 10.91
CA ILE A 170 4.38 -11.31 11.01
C ILE A 170 3.41 -11.57 12.17
N PHE A 171 3.19 -12.84 12.53
CA PHE A 171 2.29 -13.22 13.62
C PHE A 171 2.95 -13.26 15.00
N LYS A 172 4.29 -13.16 15.07
CA LYS A 172 5.00 -13.08 16.35
C LYS A 172 4.80 -11.71 16.99
N THR A 173 4.62 -11.69 18.30
CA THR A 173 4.54 -10.44 19.06
C THR A 173 5.91 -9.76 19.15
N GLU A 174 6.97 -10.53 19.33
CA GLU A 174 8.36 -10.06 19.45
C GLU A 174 9.03 -9.97 18.08
N VAL A 175 9.70 -8.84 17.82
CA VAL A 175 10.52 -8.61 16.62
C VAL A 175 11.91 -8.17 17.07
N LYS A 176 12.91 -8.94 16.66
CA LYS A 176 14.32 -8.66 17.02
C LYS A 176 14.89 -7.53 16.17
N LEU A 177 15.70 -6.70 16.79
CA LEU A 177 16.50 -5.66 16.15
C LEU A 177 17.93 -6.16 15.89
N SER A 178 18.60 -5.60 14.89
CA SER A 178 19.96 -5.99 14.49
C SER A 178 20.99 -5.67 15.59
N SER A 179 20.74 -4.61 16.37
CA SER A 179 21.57 -4.21 17.52
C SER A 179 21.53 -5.22 18.68
N GLY A 180 20.56 -6.13 18.70
CA GLY A 180 20.30 -7.07 19.80
C GLY A 180 19.18 -6.63 20.75
N GLY A 181 18.56 -5.48 20.50
CA GLY A 181 17.28 -5.08 21.09
C GLY A 181 16.11 -5.83 20.45
N TYR A 182 14.91 -5.53 20.91
CA TYR A 182 13.67 -6.08 20.34
C TYR A 182 12.50 -5.15 20.60
N ILE A 183 11.48 -5.26 19.77
CA ILE A 183 10.18 -4.60 19.97
C ILE A 183 9.09 -5.64 20.21
N VAL A 184 8.12 -5.28 21.06
CA VAL A 184 6.96 -6.12 21.36
C VAL A 184 5.71 -5.42 20.87
N ILE A 185 4.97 -6.06 19.98
CA ILE A 185 3.77 -5.50 19.34
C ILE A 185 2.54 -6.25 19.83
N ASN A 186 1.68 -5.58 20.59
CA ASN A 186 0.46 -6.15 21.16
C ASN A 186 -0.77 -5.41 20.66
N PRO A 187 -1.53 -5.97 19.70
CA PRO A 187 -2.84 -5.46 19.32
C PRO A 187 -3.83 -5.70 20.46
N THR A 188 -4.56 -4.67 20.85
CA THR A 188 -5.71 -4.74 21.77
C THR A 188 -6.98 -4.39 21.02
N GLU A 189 -8.14 -4.44 21.69
CA GLU A 189 -9.43 -4.07 21.09
C GLU A 189 -9.46 -2.60 20.61
N ALA A 190 -8.85 -1.68 21.35
CA ALA A 190 -8.95 -0.24 21.11
C ALA A 190 -7.69 0.38 20.47
N LEU A 191 -6.53 -0.23 20.65
CA LEU A 191 -5.25 0.31 20.21
C LEU A 191 -4.20 -0.78 19.97
N VAL A 192 -3.09 -0.41 19.35
CA VAL A 192 -1.89 -1.24 19.29
C VAL A 192 -0.85 -0.64 20.20
N SER A 193 -0.36 -1.40 21.18
CA SER A 193 0.78 -1.01 22.00
C SER A 193 2.07 -1.61 21.45
N ILE A 194 3.12 -0.82 21.43
CA ILE A 194 4.47 -1.22 20.98
C ILE A 194 5.46 -0.80 22.05
N ASP A 195 6.18 -1.76 22.59
CA ASP A 195 7.22 -1.56 23.60
C ASP A 195 8.61 -1.79 22.98
N VAL A 196 9.59 -0.96 23.32
CA VAL A 196 10.96 -1.01 22.80
C VAL A 196 11.94 -1.39 23.89
N ASN A 197 12.65 -2.49 23.71
CA ASN A 197 13.60 -3.04 24.65
C ASN A 197 15.03 -3.05 24.09
N SER A 198 16.00 -2.59 24.90
CA SER A 198 17.41 -2.59 24.52
C SER A 198 18.04 -3.99 24.47
N GLY A 199 17.48 -4.96 25.21
CA GLY A 199 17.96 -6.33 25.22
C GLY A 199 19.46 -6.45 25.53
N LYS A 200 20.19 -7.15 24.66
CA LYS A 200 21.65 -7.38 24.79
C LYS A 200 22.49 -6.26 24.14
N SER A 201 21.91 -5.18 23.68
CA SER A 201 22.63 -4.09 22.99
C SER A 201 23.52 -3.23 23.94
N ILE A 202 23.64 -3.61 25.23
CA ILE A 202 24.38 -2.90 26.28
C ILE A 202 25.92 -2.93 26.04
N LYS A 203 26.37 -2.91 24.80
CA LYS A 203 27.81 -2.97 24.51
C LYS A 203 28.50 -1.59 24.46
N GLN A 204 27.75 -0.51 24.53
CA GLN A 204 28.32 0.85 24.44
C GLN A 204 28.56 1.44 25.81
N LYS A 205 29.64 2.24 25.93
CA LYS A 205 30.06 2.88 27.20
C LYS A 205 29.08 3.96 27.71
N ASN A 206 28.10 4.36 26.89
CA ASN A 206 27.15 5.42 27.24
C ASN A 206 25.70 4.92 27.07
N VAL A 207 24.95 4.88 28.15
CA VAL A 207 23.53 4.43 28.17
C VAL A 207 22.65 5.28 27.25
N GLU A 208 22.86 6.60 27.22
CA GLU A 208 22.07 7.53 26.39
C GLU A 208 22.29 7.27 24.91
N SER A 209 23.55 7.02 24.47
CA SER A 209 23.79 6.72 23.05
C SER A 209 23.22 5.36 22.64
N THR A 210 23.29 4.38 23.52
CA THR A 210 22.67 3.05 23.28
C THR A 210 21.16 3.17 23.15
N ALA A 211 20.51 3.96 24.01
CA ALA A 211 19.07 4.21 23.96
C ALA A 211 18.69 4.90 22.65
N LEU A 212 19.45 5.93 22.22
CA LEU A 212 19.21 6.63 20.97
C LEU A 212 19.32 5.69 19.76
N ASP A 213 20.41 4.93 19.66
CA ASP A 213 20.64 4.03 18.52
C ASP A 213 19.56 2.94 18.43
N THR A 214 19.20 2.34 19.58
CA THR A 214 18.14 1.35 19.66
C THR A 214 16.78 1.95 19.27
N ASN A 215 16.45 3.15 19.75
CA ASN A 215 15.20 3.82 19.42
C ASN A 215 15.10 4.22 17.95
N ILE A 216 16.21 4.63 17.32
CA ILE A 216 16.22 4.95 15.88
C ILE A 216 16.02 3.67 15.06
N GLU A 217 16.69 2.58 15.41
CA GLU A 217 16.49 1.29 14.76
C GLU A 217 15.06 0.79 14.97
N ALA A 218 14.53 0.89 16.18
CA ALA A 218 13.15 0.56 16.50
C ALA A 218 12.16 1.39 15.68
N ALA A 219 12.38 2.70 15.50
CA ALA A 219 11.51 3.55 14.69
C ALA A 219 11.46 3.09 13.22
N ASP A 220 12.59 2.66 12.65
CA ASP A 220 12.67 2.10 11.31
C ASP A 220 11.89 0.78 11.21
N GLU A 221 12.09 -0.13 12.17
CA GLU A 221 11.44 -1.43 12.17
C GLU A 221 9.93 -1.31 12.49
N ILE A 222 9.53 -0.47 13.45
CA ILE A 222 8.12 -0.21 13.76
C ILE A 222 7.38 0.27 12.52
N SER A 223 7.93 1.23 11.80
CA SER A 223 7.30 1.72 10.56
C SER A 223 7.14 0.61 9.51
N ARG A 224 8.10 -0.31 9.42
CA ARG A 224 8.04 -1.49 8.56
C ARG A 224 6.96 -2.47 9.03
N GLN A 225 6.87 -2.73 10.34
CA GLN A 225 5.90 -3.64 10.94
C GLN A 225 4.47 -3.10 10.82
N ILE A 226 4.26 -1.80 11.01
CA ILE A 226 2.95 -1.14 10.79
C ILE A 226 2.46 -1.44 9.38
N LYS A 227 3.32 -1.30 8.37
CA LYS A 227 2.99 -1.53 6.97
C LYS A 227 2.73 -3.01 6.67
N ILE A 228 3.62 -3.92 7.12
CA ILE A 228 3.54 -5.36 6.80
C ILE A 228 2.33 -6.01 7.48
N ARG A 229 2.04 -5.61 8.73
CA ARG A 229 0.91 -6.13 9.51
C ARG A 229 -0.40 -5.38 9.24
N ASP A 230 -0.39 -4.35 8.38
CA ASP A 230 -1.53 -3.46 8.09
C ASP A 230 -2.15 -2.89 9.38
N LEU A 231 -1.30 -2.50 10.34
CA LEU A 231 -1.75 -1.92 11.61
C LEU A 231 -2.36 -0.55 11.36
N SER A 232 -3.50 -0.29 12.00
CA SER A 232 -4.24 0.96 11.83
C SER A 232 -4.94 1.38 13.12
N GLY A 233 -5.42 2.61 13.16
CA GLY A 233 -6.06 3.19 14.33
C GLY A 233 -5.07 3.89 15.24
N LEU A 234 -5.26 3.77 16.56
CA LEU A 234 -4.37 4.35 17.56
C LEU A 234 -3.20 3.39 17.83
N ILE A 235 -1.99 3.87 17.60
CA ILE A 235 -0.76 3.12 17.89
C ILE A 235 0.03 3.91 18.93
N ILE A 236 0.28 3.29 20.07
CA ILE A 236 1.08 3.86 21.18
C ILE A 236 2.41 3.15 21.19
N ILE A 237 3.51 3.92 21.16
CA ILE A 237 4.87 3.40 21.15
C ILE A 237 5.57 3.90 22.40
N ASP A 238 6.07 2.97 23.21
CA ASP A 238 6.90 3.23 24.36
C ASP A 238 8.37 3.04 23.98
N PHE A 239 9.08 4.16 23.79
CA PHE A 239 10.49 4.16 23.46
C PHE A 239 11.33 4.15 24.74
N ILE A 240 12.55 3.62 24.63
CA ILE A 240 13.52 3.65 25.74
C ILE A 240 13.73 5.10 26.18
N ASP A 241 13.68 5.34 27.49
CA ASP A 241 13.86 6.67 28.06
C ASP A 241 15.19 7.32 27.66
N MET A 242 15.12 8.58 27.30
CA MET A 242 16.27 9.43 26.96
C MET A 242 16.18 10.75 27.72
N ILE A 243 17.28 11.24 28.19
CA ILE A 243 17.39 12.53 28.94
C ILE A 243 17.32 13.69 27.91
N SER A 244 18.09 13.59 26.82
CA SER A 244 18.25 14.64 25.83
C SER A 244 16.98 14.86 25.00
N PHE A 245 16.44 16.07 25.07
CA PHE A 245 15.30 16.49 24.25
C PHE A 245 15.60 16.43 22.73
N ASN A 246 16.85 16.70 22.34
CA ASN A 246 17.26 16.61 20.93
C ASN A 246 17.21 15.16 20.45
N ASN A 247 17.61 14.20 21.27
CA ASN A 247 17.53 12.78 20.94
C ASN A 247 16.07 12.34 20.77
N LYS A 248 15.16 12.77 21.65
CA LYS A 248 13.71 12.51 21.52
C LYS A 248 13.17 13.03 20.20
N LYS A 249 13.53 14.26 19.82
CA LYS A 249 13.13 14.85 18.52
C LYS A 249 13.70 14.10 17.32
N LEU A 250 14.91 13.56 17.41
CA LEU A 250 15.51 12.77 16.33
C LEU A 250 14.70 11.49 16.08
N VAL A 251 14.34 10.76 17.14
CA VAL A 251 13.53 9.54 17.04
C VAL A 251 12.15 9.84 16.45
N GLU A 252 11.47 10.88 16.97
CA GLU A 252 10.17 11.33 16.44
C GLU A 252 10.24 11.66 14.93
N ARG A 253 11.26 12.45 14.55
CA ARG A 253 11.48 12.80 13.14
C ARG A 253 11.73 11.58 12.28
N ARG A 254 12.54 10.64 12.76
CA ARG A 254 12.86 9.39 12.06
C ARG A 254 11.60 8.55 11.81
N LEU A 255 10.80 8.31 12.86
CA LEU A 255 9.54 7.57 12.76
C LEU A 255 8.59 8.23 11.76
N LYS A 256 8.40 9.55 11.86
CA LYS A 256 7.54 10.32 10.96
C LYS A 256 7.99 10.24 9.50
N GLU A 257 9.30 10.31 9.26
CA GLU A 257 9.86 10.17 7.90
C GLU A 257 9.61 8.78 7.32
N LYS A 258 9.79 7.74 8.12
CA LYS A 258 9.59 6.35 7.66
C LYS A 258 8.13 6.01 7.46
N CYS A 259 7.23 6.45 8.34
CA CYS A 259 5.79 6.25 8.19
C CYS A 259 5.20 7.00 6.97
N ARG A 260 5.84 8.08 6.49
CA ARG A 260 5.42 8.75 5.24
C ARG A 260 5.54 7.87 4.00
N LYS A 261 6.34 6.82 4.04
CA LYS A 261 6.50 5.85 2.94
C LYS A 261 5.38 4.80 2.91
N ASP A 262 4.55 4.76 3.93
CA ASP A 262 3.35 3.93 3.95
C ASP A 262 2.26 4.59 3.10
N ARG A 263 1.55 3.76 2.29
CA ARG A 263 0.54 4.22 1.32
C ARG A 263 -0.87 4.19 1.89
#